data_5ee18399182bd9e59cf968587333aa43
#
_entry.id   5ee18399182bd9e59cf968587333aa43
#
_cell.length_a   1.000
_cell.length_b   1.000
_cell.length_c   1.000
_cell.angle_alpha   90.00
_cell.angle_beta   90.00
_cell.angle_gamma   90.00
#
_symmetry.space_group_name_H-M   'P 1'
#
loop_
_entity.id
_entity.type
_entity.pdbx_description
1 polymer ?
#
loop_
_entity_poly.entity_id
_entity_poly.type
_entity_poly.pdbx_seq_one_letter_code
_entity_poly.pdbx_strand_id
1 'polypeptide(L)'
;MDTEYFEVSWHPCARPDHQTWQGKVFSRKQLETVCGYGTVTGLCGANCRHTFHPFIPSVSERLYPDDWLEEQNKREAQTKEWNGRQLNAYEQTQQQRKMETAMRAQRQKIRLLQEAGADKDDIMLEKARYQGQLNEYKQFSKKMGLLEQRERIYQDGLGKVATNTKQQNARYTPEMMRNAKIDSNQYKRYREILKEDAGSLADFRQMKYNDPEKWEELKALKHYLESNPGNSSRDYYVQAALKEAGIKGIAKVHPVKLDVSDYSYDSEHINAERAHMVGRGEAERFIAESDLSLTRWNGRFVNYYSKDGATYVDVENKNIRTAFTKKEFDENTLKIREVIEKYAGKNSHVSDIKKAD
;
A
#
# COMPACT_ATOMS: atom_id res chain seq x y z
N MET A 1 -41.04 -45.58 -18.64
CA MET A 1 -39.88 -46.44 -18.95
C MET A 1 -38.73 -45.98 -18.10
N ASP A 2 -38.23 -46.81 -17.22
CA ASP A 2 -37.03 -46.50 -16.46
C ASP A 2 -35.83 -46.87 -17.32
N THR A 3 -34.95 -45.90 -17.54
CA THR A 3 -33.66 -46.09 -18.21
C THR A 3 -32.53 -45.93 -17.22
N GLU A 4 -31.47 -46.73 -17.40
CA GLU A 4 -30.24 -46.58 -16.60
C GLU A 4 -29.21 -45.69 -17.26
N TYR A 5 -29.48 -45.15 -18.44
CA TYR A 5 -28.55 -44.32 -19.23
C TYR A 5 -29.11 -42.90 -19.38
N PHE A 6 -28.17 -41.94 -19.39
CA PHE A 6 -28.47 -40.53 -19.49
C PHE A 6 -27.46 -39.85 -20.41
N GLU A 7 -27.93 -38.97 -21.28
CA GLU A 7 -27.09 -38.09 -22.07
C GLU A 7 -26.90 -36.76 -21.34
N VAL A 8 -25.65 -36.35 -21.15
CA VAL A 8 -25.30 -35.09 -20.48
C VAL A 8 -25.28 -33.95 -21.52
N SER A 9 -25.85 -32.80 -21.17
CA SER A 9 -25.84 -31.65 -22.07
C SER A 9 -24.43 -31.16 -22.37
N TRP A 10 -24.23 -30.63 -23.57
CA TRP A 10 -23.01 -29.92 -23.95
C TRP A 10 -23.18 -28.42 -23.80
N HIS A 11 -22.15 -27.71 -23.33
CA HIS A 11 -22.14 -26.26 -23.21
C HIS A 11 -20.80 -25.67 -23.67
N PRO A 12 -20.81 -24.56 -24.45
CA PRO A 12 -19.57 -23.91 -24.85
C PRO A 12 -18.84 -23.31 -23.65
N CYS A 13 -17.51 -23.29 -23.72
CA CYS A 13 -16.64 -22.76 -22.69
C CYS A 13 -16.84 -23.43 -21.32
N ALA A 14 -17.08 -24.74 -21.30
CA ALA A 14 -17.15 -25.51 -20.07
C ALA A 14 -15.79 -25.55 -19.37
N ARG A 15 -15.81 -25.77 -18.04
CA ARG A 15 -14.56 -25.98 -17.28
C ARG A 15 -13.80 -27.18 -17.85
N PRO A 16 -12.44 -27.19 -17.76
CA PRO A 16 -11.63 -28.26 -18.37
C PRO A 16 -12.01 -29.68 -17.88
N ASP A 17 -12.36 -29.83 -16.61
CA ASP A 17 -12.84 -31.06 -16.00
C ASP A 17 -14.20 -31.51 -16.59
N HIS A 18 -15.10 -30.56 -16.89
CA HIS A 18 -16.41 -30.85 -17.50
C HIS A 18 -16.32 -31.13 -19.01
N GLN A 19 -15.33 -30.59 -19.72
CA GLN A 19 -15.11 -30.86 -21.13
C GLN A 19 -14.86 -32.35 -21.42
N THR A 20 -14.35 -33.10 -20.44
CA THR A 20 -14.02 -34.50 -20.60
C THR A 20 -15.24 -35.38 -20.74
N TRP A 21 -16.37 -35.02 -20.17
CA TRP A 21 -17.60 -35.82 -20.08
C TRP A 21 -18.85 -35.16 -20.66
N GLN A 22 -18.88 -33.88 -20.96
CA GLN A 22 -20.07 -33.23 -21.54
C GLN A 22 -20.45 -33.81 -22.90
N GLY A 23 -21.74 -33.84 -23.20
CA GLY A 23 -22.30 -34.33 -24.46
C GLY A 23 -22.22 -35.85 -24.64
N LYS A 24 -21.83 -36.62 -23.64
CA LYS A 24 -21.72 -38.07 -23.69
C LYS A 24 -22.82 -38.76 -22.91
N VAL A 25 -23.03 -40.06 -23.22
CA VAL A 25 -24.00 -40.91 -22.55
C VAL A 25 -23.31 -41.71 -21.45
N PHE A 26 -23.91 -41.73 -20.28
CA PHE A 26 -23.40 -42.39 -19.08
C PHE A 26 -24.51 -43.20 -18.38
N SER A 27 -24.14 -44.31 -17.74
CA SER A 27 -25.03 -44.97 -16.78
C SER A 27 -25.20 -44.12 -15.53
N ARG A 28 -26.25 -44.39 -14.75
CA ARG A 28 -26.50 -43.69 -13.45
C ARG A 28 -25.25 -43.71 -12.57
N LYS A 29 -24.60 -44.89 -12.44
CA LYS A 29 -23.36 -45.02 -11.66
C LYS A 29 -22.22 -44.16 -12.20
N GLN A 30 -22.11 -44.05 -13.53
CA GLN A 30 -21.08 -43.22 -14.15
C GLN A 30 -21.33 -41.74 -14.00
N LEU A 31 -22.60 -41.28 -13.92
CA LEU A 31 -22.89 -39.89 -13.58
C LEU A 31 -22.26 -39.49 -12.23
N GLU A 32 -22.27 -40.41 -11.24
CA GLU A 32 -21.64 -40.18 -9.94
C GLU A 32 -20.12 -40.30 -10.01
N THR A 33 -19.59 -41.36 -10.61
CA THR A 33 -18.15 -41.68 -10.54
C THR A 33 -17.29 -40.97 -11.58
N VAL A 34 -17.85 -40.60 -12.73
CA VAL A 34 -17.12 -39.94 -13.83
C VAL A 34 -17.47 -38.44 -13.87
N CYS A 35 -18.78 -38.12 -13.82
CA CYS A 35 -19.23 -36.74 -13.92
C CYS A 35 -19.31 -36.04 -12.55
N GLY A 36 -19.12 -36.76 -11.44
CA GLY A 36 -19.17 -36.21 -10.09
C GLY A 36 -20.56 -35.74 -9.67
N TYR A 37 -21.62 -36.35 -10.19
CA TYR A 37 -23.00 -36.02 -9.75
C TYR A 37 -23.16 -36.21 -8.25
N GLY A 38 -23.77 -35.22 -7.60
CA GLY A 38 -23.88 -35.20 -6.13
C GLY A 38 -22.69 -34.57 -5.40
N THR A 39 -21.64 -34.16 -6.11
CA THR A 39 -20.52 -33.40 -5.52
C THR A 39 -20.64 -31.90 -5.80
N VAL A 40 -19.98 -31.09 -4.98
CA VAL A 40 -20.04 -29.62 -5.10
C VAL A 40 -19.51 -29.12 -6.45
N THR A 41 -18.51 -29.78 -7.02
CA THR A 41 -17.84 -29.34 -8.26
C THR A 41 -18.22 -30.16 -9.49
N GLY A 42 -19.01 -31.21 -9.35
CA GLY A 42 -19.38 -32.11 -10.44
C GLY A 42 -20.62 -31.66 -11.22
N LEU A 43 -21.22 -32.62 -11.91
CA LEU A 43 -22.45 -32.45 -12.69
C LEU A 43 -23.59 -31.94 -11.78
N CYS A 44 -24.30 -30.91 -12.23
CA CYS A 44 -25.33 -30.17 -11.47
C CYS A 44 -24.84 -29.53 -10.17
N GLY A 45 -23.55 -29.49 -9.91
CA GLY A 45 -22.96 -28.83 -8.74
C GLY A 45 -22.82 -27.33 -8.89
N ALA A 46 -22.05 -26.71 -8.00
CA ALA A 46 -21.88 -25.24 -7.97
C ALA A 46 -21.26 -24.70 -9.26
N ASN A 47 -21.95 -23.73 -9.88
CA ASN A 47 -21.60 -23.12 -11.16
C ASN A 47 -21.56 -24.10 -12.35
N CYS A 48 -22.09 -25.28 -12.21
CA CYS A 48 -22.33 -26.19 -13.31
C CYS A 48 -23.59 -25.75 -14.09
N ARG A 49 -23.47 -25.72 -15.42
CA ARG A 49 -24.61 -25.43 -16.32
C ARG A 49 -25.17 -26.68 -16.99
N HIS A 50 -24.48 -27.81 -16.79
CA HIS A 50 -24.87 -29.06 -17.39
C HIS A 50 -26.09 -29.64 -16.71
N THR A 51 -26.96 -30.23 -17.51
CA THR A 51 -28.08 -31.06 -17.14
C THR A 51 -27.93 -32.42 -17.81
N PHE A 52 -28.75 -33.37 -17.47
CA PHE A 52 -28.79 -34.66 -18.14
C PHE A 52 -30.25 -35.08 -18.35
N HIS A 53 -30.49 -35.88 -19.38
CA HIS A 53 -31.80 -36.38 -19.72
C HIS A 53 -31.75 -37.90 -20.00
N PRO A 54 -32.86 -38.63 -19.82
CA PRO A 54 -32.92 -40.07 -20.08
C PRO A 54 -32.52 -40.42 -21.51
N PHE A 55 -31.73 -41.47 -21.65
CA PHE A 55 -31.30 -42.01 -22.92
C PHE A 55 -31.64 -43.50 -22.98
N ILE A 56 -32.38 -43.95 -23.98
CA ILE A 56 -32.75 -45.33 -24.15
C ILE A 56 -31.92 -45.92 -25.32
N PRO A 57 -30.94 -46.81 -25.01
CA PRO A 57 -30.12 -47.44 -26.04
C PRO A 57 -30.98 -48.08 -27.12
N SER A 58 -30.58 -47.98 -28.36
CA SER A 58 -31.28 -48.51 -29.57
C SER A 58 -32.62 -47.85 -29.91
N VAL A 59 -33.09 -46.82 -29.12
CA VAL A 59 -34.30 -46.08 -29.40
C VAL A 59 -34.01 -44.58 -29.47
N SER A 60 -33.25 -44.02 -28.52
CA SER A 60 -32.91 -42.60 -28.52
C SER A 60 -31.75 -42.33 -29.48
N GLU A 61 -31.90 -41.23 -30.24
CA GLU A 61 -30.81 -40.63 -31.01
C GLU A 61 -30.00 -39.70 -30.13
N ARG A 62 -28.70 -39.69 -30.31
CA ARG A 62 -27.82 -38.78 -29.54
C ARG A 62 -27.99 -37.33 -30.03
N LEU A 63 -28.18 -36.41 -29.07
CA LEU A 63 -28.23 -35.00 -29.37
C LEU A 63 -26.83 -34.44 -29.76
N TYR A 64 -25.80 -35.08 -29.26
CA TYR A 64 -24.41 -34.71 -29.50
C TYR A 64 -23.61 -35.92 -30.08
N PRO A 65 -23.65 -36.15 -31.42
CA PRO A 65 -22.88 -37.19 -32.07
C PRO A 65 -21.37 -37.01 -31.86
N ASP A 66 -20.59 -38.07 -31.93
CA ASP A 66 -19.16 -38.07 -31.63
C ASP A 66 -18.35 -37.17 -32.57
N ASP A 67 -18.67 -37.18 -33.86
CA ASP A 67 -18.08 -36.30 -34.87
C ASP A 67 -18.34 -34.81 -34.58
N TRP A 68 -19.56 -34.49 -34.20
CA TRP A 68 -19.92 -33.12 -33.78
C TRP A 68 -19.16 -32.73 -32.52
N LEU A 69 -19.09 -33.59 -31.50
CA LEU A 69 -18.35 -33.31 -30.26
C LEU A 69 -16.84 -33.09 -30.55
N GLU A 70 -16.25 -33.89 -31.43
CA GLU A 70 -14.87 -33.73 -31.82
C GLU A 70 -14.63 -32.39 -32.51
N GLU A 71 -15.52 -31.96 -33.40
CA GLU A 71 -15.46 -30.65 -34.04
C GLU A 71 -15.56 -29.51 -33.04
N GLN A 72 -16.54 -29.58 -32.11
CA GLN A 72 -16.68 -28.54 -31.05
C GLN A 72 -15.46 -28.47 -30.15
N ASN A 73 -14.91 -29.63 -29.72
CA ASN A 73 -13.71 -29.68 -28.90
C ASN A 73 -12.49 -29.07 -29.61
N LYS A 74 -12.35 -29.35 -30.95
CA LYS A 74 -11.30 -28.69 -31.76
C LYS A 74 -11.48 -27.18 -31.83
N ARG A 75 -12.72 -26.68 -31.95
CA ARG A 75 -13.01 -25.24 -31.98
C ARG A 75 -12.70 -24.60 -30.63
N GLU A 76 -13.07 -25.25 -29.53
CA GLU A 76 -12.82 -24.72 -28.17
C GLU A 76 -11.34 -24.74 -27.77
N ALA A 77 -10.57 -25.68 -28.33
CA ALA A 77 -9.14 -25.75 -28.13
C ALA A 77 -8.35 -24.69 -28.92
N GLN A 78 -8.97 -24.03 -29.91
CA GLN A 78 -8.31 -22.96 -30.65
C GLN A 78 -7.97 -21.81 -29.73
N THR A 79 -6.70 -21.37 -29.78
CA THR A 79 -6.22 -20.27 -28.95
C THR A 79 -6.20 -18.96 -29.73
N LYS A 80 -6.39 -17.85 -28.99
CA LYS A 80 -6.16 -16.49 -29.47
C LYS A 80 -5.21 -15.78 -28.54
N GLU A 81 -4.29 -15.01 -29.10
CA GLU A 81 -3.30 -14.29 -28.34
C GLU A 81 -3.86 -13.02 -27.70
N TRP A 82 -3.55 -12.79 -26.41
CA TRP A 82 -3.77 -11.53 -25.70
C TRP A 82 -2.60 -11.24 -24.77
N ASN A 83 -1.94 -10.10 -24.98
CA ASN A 83 -0.81 -9.62 -24.16
C ASN A 83 0.28 -10.71 -23.98
N GLY A 84 0.66 -11.41 -25.07
CA GLY A 84 1.67 -12.45 -25.07
C GLY A 84 1.22 -13.83 -24.52
N ARG A 85 -0.08 -13.99 -24.19
CA ARG A 85 -0.65 -15.24 -23.71
C ARG A 85 -1.59 -15.84 -24.75
N GLN A 86 -1.49 -17.13 -24.99
CA GLN A 86 -2.45 -17.89 -25.79
C GLN A 86 -3.60 -18.32 -24.89
N LEU A 87 -4.82 -17.98 -25.26
CA LEU A 87 -6.03 -18.25 -24.47
C LEU A 87 -7.00 -19.09 -25.29
N ASN A 88 -7.41 -20.27 -24.79
CA ASN A 88 -8.47 -21.08 -25.35
C ASN A 88 -9.86 -20.49 -25.03
N ALA A 89 -10.94 -21.07 -25.56
CA ALA A 89 -12.30 -20.53 -25.39
C ALA A 89 -12.70 -20.34 -23.91
N TYR A 90 -12.40 -21.31 -23.07
CA TYR A 90 -12.65 -21.19 -21.62
C TYR A 90 -11.85 -20.06 -20.98
N GLU A 91 -10.55 -19.99 -21.22
CA GLU A 91 -9.66 -18.98 -20.68
C GLU A 91 -10.04 -17.56 -21.14
N GLN A 92 -10.50 -17.41 -22.39
CA GLN A 92 -11.02 -16.15 -22.91
C GLN A 92 -12.21 -15.66 -22.09
N THR A 93 -13.18 -16.55 -21.80
CA THR A 93 -14.34 -16.19 -20.98
C THR A 93 -13.97 -15.89 -19.53
N GLN A 94 -13.02 -16.63 -18.95
CA GLN A 94 -12.52 -16.36 -17.58
C GLN A 94 -11.78 -15.03 -17.51
N GLN A 95 -10.97 -14.70 -18.52
CA GLN A 95 -10.29 -13.40 -18.58
C GLN A 95 -11.30 -12.26 -18.69
N GLN A 96 -12.36 -12.40 -19.50
CA GLN A 96 -13.44 -11.41 -19.58
C GLN A 96 -14.11 -11.19 -18.22
N ARG A 97 -14.43 -12.25 -17.47
CA ARG A 97 -15.01 -12.15 -16.12
C ARG A 97 -14.09 -11.50 -15.11
N LYS A 98 -12.77 -11.77 -15.19
CA LYS A 98 -11.77 -11.09 -14.34
C LYS A 98 -11.77 -9.58 -14.59
N MET A 99 -11.85 -9.16 -15.85
CA MET A 99 -11.93 -7.76 -16.22
C MET A 99 -13.21 -7.10 -15.70
N GLU A 100 -14.37 -7.77 -15.83
CA GLU A 100 -15.64 -7.29 -15.29
C GLU A 100 -15.60 -7.13 -13.77
N THR A 101 -14.98 -8.08 -13.05
CA THR A 101 -14.82 -8.00 -11.60
C THR A 101 -13.88 -6.86 -11.20
N ALA A 102 -12.78 -6.68 -11.91
CA ALA A 102 -11.85 -5.58 -11.67
C ALA A 102 -12.51 -4.21 -11.90
N MET A 103 -13.36 -4.09 -12.93
CA MET A 103 -14.12 -2.87 -13.19
C MET A 103 -15.16 -2.58 -12.10
N ARG A 104 -15.86 -3.59 -11.56
CA ARG A 104 -16.75 -3.41 -10.40
C ARG A 104 -15.98 -2.89 -9.18
N ALA A 105 -14.86 -3.52 -8.85
CA ALA A 105 -14.01 -3.06 -7.75
C ALA A 105 -13.54 -1.61 -7.94
N GLN A 106 -13.17 -1.25 -9.17
CA GLN A 106 -12.77 0.12 -9.50
C GLN A 106 -13.93 1.12 -9.34
N ARG A 107 -15.15 0.76 -9.73
CA ARG A 107 -16.36 1.58 -9.55
C ARG A 107 -16.66 1.80 -8.06
N GLN A 108 -16.62 0.74 -7.27
CA GLN A 108 -16.80 0.84 -5.81
C GLN A 108 -15.75 1.75 -5.16
N LYS A 109 -14.48 1.61 -5.59
CA LYS A 109 -13.40 2.49 -5.11
C LYS A 109 -13.66 3.96 -5.42
N ILE A 110 -14.09 4.28 -6.64
CA ILE A 110 -14.43 5.66 -7.02
C ILE A 110 -15.56 6.18 -6.12
N ARG A 111 -16.57 5.37 -5.87
CA ARG A 111 -17.70 5.75 -5.02
C ARG A 111 -17.27 6.03 -3.59
N LEU A 112 -16.48 5.15 -3.00
CA LEU A 112 -15.94 5.32 -1.64
C LEU A 112 -15.08 6.58 -1.51
N LEU A 113 -14.23 6.88 -2.50
CA LEU A 113 -13.43 8.10 -2.51
C LEU A 113 -14.30 9.36 -2.60
N GLN A 114 -15.39 9.33 -3.37
CA GLN A 114 -16.33 10.44 -3.45
C GLN A 114 -17.08 10.65 -2.13
N GLU A 115 -17.52 9.59 -1.49
CA GLU A 115 -18.22 9.62 -0.20
C GLU A 115 -17.31 10.06 0.95
N ALA A 116 -16.03 9.68 0.89
CA ALA A 116 -15.01 10.10 1.85
C ALA A 116 -14.51 11.54 1.66
N GLY A 117 -15.00 12.27 0.64
CA GLY A 117 -14.53 13.62 0.34
C GLY A 117 -13.06 13.68 -0.10
N ALA A 118 -12.55 12.62 -0.72
CA ALA A 118 -11.16 12.57 -1.19
C ALA A 118 -10.87 13.67 -2.23
N ASP A 119 -9.59 13.95 -2.43
CA ASP A 119 -9.12 14.96 -3.39
C ASP A 119 -9.70 14.72 -4.80
N LYS A 120 -10.08 15.81 -5.47
CA LYS A 120 -10.70 15.75 -6.80
C LYS A 120 -9.80 15.12 -7.85
N ASP A 121 -8.48 15.34 -7.74
CA ASP A 121 -7.50 14.77 -8.66
C ASP A 121 -7.36 13.26 -8.45
N ASP A 122 -7.41 12.78 -7.22
CA ASP A 122 -7.41 11.35 -6.91
C ASP A 122 -8.67 10.67 -7.46
N ILE A 123 -9.84 11.27 -7.25
CA ILE A 123 -11.10 10.77 -7.81
C ILE A 123 -11.05 10.75 -9.34
N MET A 124 -10.51 11.80 -9.97
CA MET A 124 -10.37 11.90 -11.42
C MET A 124 -9.42 10.84 -11.97
N LEU A 125 -8.31 10.58 -11.28
CA LEU A 125 -7.37 9.52 -11.64
C LEU A 125 -8.03 8.13 -11.61
N GLU A 126 -8.79 7.82 -10.57
CA GLU A 126 -9.48 6.53 -10.48
C GLU A 126 -10.59 6.39 -11.54
N LYS A 127 -11.27 7.48 -11.90
CA LYS A 127 -12.20 7.51 -13.05
C LYS A 127 -11.48 7.25 -14.38
N ALA A 128 -10.30 7.84 -14.59
CA ALA A 128 -9.48 7.59 -15.77
C ALA A 128 -9.03 6.12 -15.85
N ARG A 129 -8.65 5.51 -14.72
CA ARG A 129 -8.34 4.07 -14.65
C ARG A 129 -9.52 3.20 -15.05
N TYR A 130 -10.72 3.51 -14.55
CA TYR A 130 -11.93 2.81 -14.96
C TYR A 130 -12.16 2.90 -16.47
N GLN A 131 -11.99 4.08 -17.08
CA GLN A 131 -12.12 4.25 -18.53
C GLN A 131 -11.07 3.44 -19.31
N GLY A 132 -9.85 3.36 -18.80
CA GLY A 132 -8.80 2.50 -19.36
C GLY A 132 -9.17 1.02 -19.33
N GLN A 133 -9.66 0.54 -18.18
CA GLN A 133 -10.16 -0.83 -18.04
C GLN A 133 -11.33 -1.12 -19.00
N LEU A 134 -12.26 -0.18 -19.14
CA LEU A 134 -13.40 -0.32 -20.07
C LEU A 134 -12.94 -0.40 -21.52
N ASN A 135 -11.96 0.41 -21.92
CA ASN A 135 -11.40 0.37 -23.27
C ASN A 135 -10.66 -0.97 -23.51
N GLU A 136 -9.88 -1.43 -22.57
CA GLU A 136 -9.21 -2.73 -22.64
C GLU A 136 -10.22 -3.88 -22.74
N TYR A 137 -11.27 -3.86 -21.93
CA TYR A 137 -12.38 -4.83 -21.98
C TYR A 137 -13.06 -4.88 -23.36
N LYS A 138 -13.32 -3.71 -23.96
CA LYS A 138 -13.90 -3.63 -25.31
C LYS A 138 -12.95 -4.24 -26.35
N GLN A 139 -11.68 -3.88 -26.31
CA GLN A 139 -10.67 -4.40 -27.24
C GLN A 139 -10.50 -5.91 -27.09
N PHE A 140 -10.46 -6.39 -25.85
CA PHE A 140 -10.39 -7.81 -25.54
C PHE A 140 -11.62 -8.55 -26.10
N SER A 141 -12.81 -8.10 -25.75
CA SER A 141 -14.06 -8.74 -26.19
C SER A 141 -14.15 -8.78 -27.70
N LYS A 142 -13.81 -7.68 -28.39
CA LYS A 142 -13.77 -7.61 -29.86
C LYS A 142 -12.75 -8.59 -30.46
N LYS A 143 -11.53 -8.63 -29.93
CA LYS A 143 -10.45 -9.53 -30.44
C LYS A 143 -10.79 -10.99 -30.23
N MET A 144 -11.40 -11.33 -29.09
CA MET A 144 -11.82 -12.71 -28.79
C MET A 144 -13.13 -13.10 -29.49
N GLY A 145 -13.92 -12.15 -30.02
CA GLY A 145 -15.24 -12.40 -30.58
C GLY A 145 -16.29 -12.67 -29.50
N LEU A 146 -16.10 -12.11 -28.29
CA LEU A 146 -17.03 -12.25 -27.18
C LEU A 146 -17.98 -11.07 -27.13
N LEU A 147 -19.23 -11.32 -26.73
CA LEU A 147 -20.19 -10.24 -26.44
C LEU A 147 -19.78 -9.50 -25.15
N GLU A 148 -19.86 -8.18 -25.17
CA GLU A 148 -19.70 -7.36 -23.98
C GLU A 148 -20.88 -7.57 -23.02
N GLN A 149 -20.62 -8.00 -21.79
CA GLN A 149 -21.65 -8.23 -20.77
C GLN A 149 -21.66 -7.10 -19.74
N ARG A 150 -22.03 -5.91 -20.21
CA ARG A 150 -21.98 -4.69 -19.38
C ARG A 150 -22.91 -4.72 -18.18
N GLU A 151 -24.02 -5.45 -18.27
CA GLU A 151 -24.94 -5.69 -17.16
C GLU A 151 -24.23 -6.28 -15.95
N ARG A 152 -23.22 -7.13 -16.16
CA ARG A 152 -22.40 -7.69 -15.10
C ARG A 152 -21.50 -6.66 -14.43
N ILE A 153 -21.09 -5.62 -15.14
CA ILE A 153 -20.30 -4.52 -14.59
C ILE A 153 -21.17 -3.62 -13.72
N TYR A 154 -22.44 -3.45 -14.10
CA TYR A 154 -23.38 -2.54 -13.44
C TYR A 154 -24.25 -3.20 -12.38
N GLN A 155 -24.05 -4.47 -12.08
CA GLN A 155 -24.76 -5.20 -11.00
C GLN A 155 -24.54 -4.61 -9.60
N ASP A 156 -23.50 -3.77 -9.45
CA ASP A 156 -23.19 -3.07 -8.22
C ASP A 156 -24.20 -1.99 -7.82
N GLY A 157 -25.17 -1.67 -8.67
CA GLY A 157 -26.21 -0.67 -8.43
C GLY A 157 -25.71 0.79 -8.35
N LEU A 158 -24.42 1.04 -8.58
CA LEU A 158 -23.81 2.36 -8.40
C LEU A 158 -24.13 3.38 -9.52
N GLY A 159 -24.92 3.01 -10.51
CA GLY A 159 -25.28 3.90 -11.61
C GLY A 159 -24.06 4.41 -12.41
N LYS A 160 -24.07 5.68 -12.81
CA LYS A 160 -22.99 6.30 -13.58
C LYS A 160 -21.90 6.84 -12.64
N VAL A 161 -20.93 6.02 -12.26
CA VAL A 161 -19.82 6.41 -11.39
C VAL A 161 -18.74 7.23 -12.13
N ALA A 162 -18.51 6.90 -13.41
CA ALA A 162 -17.57 7.64 -14.27
C ALA A 162 -18.25 7.92 -15.62
N THR A 163 -18.51 9.19 -15.89
CA THR A 163 -19.08 9.62 -17.16
C THR A 163 -18.02 9.62 -18.25
N ASN A 164 -18.35 9.03 -19.39
CA ASN A 164 -17.50 9.04 -20.56
C ASN A 164 -17.81 10.30 -21.40
N THR A 165 -17.17 11.42 -21.12
CA THR A 165 -17.19 12.53 -22.06
C THR A 165 -16.07 12.32 -23.09
N LYS A 166 -16.39 12.42 -24.37
CA LYS A 166 -15.40 12.29 -25.47
C LYS A 166 -14.16 13.18 -25.27
N GLN A 167 -14.30 14.32 -24.59
CA GLN A 167 -13.23 15.25 -24.25
C GLN A 167 -12.28 14.71 -23.16
N GLN A 168 -12.73 13.89 -22.23
CA GLN A 168 -11.87 13.33 -21.18
C GLN A 168 -11.01 12.16 -21.69
N ASN A 169 -11.52 11.36 -22.64
CA ASN A 169 -10.76 10.26 -23.22
C ASN A 169 -9.57 10.70 -24.09
N ALA A 170 -9.65 11.89 -24.69
CA ALA A 170 -8.55 12.46 -25.48
C ALA A 170 -7.40 13.01 -24.62
N ARG A 171 -7.62 13.20 -23.31
CA ARG A 171 -6.64 13.79 -22.38
C ARG A 171 -5.71 12.79 -21.71
N TYR A 172 -6.06 11.50 -21.66
CA TYR A 172 -5.30 10.50 -20.91
C TYR A 172 -4.71 9.45 -21.85
N THR A 173 -3.41 9.56 -22.10
CA THR A 173 -2.68 8.53 -22.83
C THR A 173 -2.43 7.29 -21.95
N PRO A 174 -2.22 6.10 -22.54
CA PRO A 174 -1.81 4.91 -21.79
C PRO A 174 -0.54 5.14 -20.96
N GLU A 175 0.33 6.02 -21.42
CA GLU A 175 1.56 6.42 -20.74
C GLU A 175 1.26 7.25 -19.49
N MET A 176 0.39 8.27 -19.59
CA MET A 176 -0.06 9.05 -18.42
C MET A 176 -0.68 8.16 -17.36
N MET A 177 -1.47 7.16 -17.77
CA MET A 177 -2.08 6.22 -16.82
C MET A 177 -1.06 5.29 -16.16
N ARG A 178 -0.02 4.84 -16.89
CA ARG A 178 1.09 4.08 -16.31
C ARG A 178 1.88 4.90 -15.30
N ASN A 179 2.24 6.13 -15.67
CA ASN A 179 2.97 7.05 -14.80
C ASN A 179 2.17 7.38 -13.54
N ALA A 180 0.88 7.64 -13.68
CA ALA A 180 -0.01 7.87 -12.54
C ALA A 180 -0.09 6.66 -11.59
N LYS A 181 -0.06 5.43 -12.12
CA LYS A 181 -0.01 4.20 -11.31
C LYS A 181 1.34 4.04 -10.60
N ILE A 182 2.44 4.35 -11.29
CA ILE A 182 3.79 4.34 -10.70
C ILE A 182 3.87 5.34 -9.55
N ASP A 183 3.41 6.57 -9.76
CA ASP A 183 3.38 7.61 -8.73
C ASP A 183 2.53 7.21 -7.53
N SER A 184 1.33 6.71 -7.76
CA SER A 184 0.45 6.24 -6.69
C SER A 184 1.09 5.11 -5.85
N ASN A 185 1.79 4.18 -6.48
CA ASN A 185 2.49 3.11 -5.78
C ASN A 185 3.73 3.63 -5.02
N GLN A 186 4.46 4.57 -5.60
CA GLN A 186 5.58 5.23 -4.96
C GLN A 186 5.12 6.05 -3.76
N TYR A 187 4.07 6.86 -3.92
CA TYR A 187 3.46 7.64 -2.85
C TYR A 187 3.03 6.77 -1.67
N LYS A 188 2.38 5.62 -1.90
CA LYS A 188 2.00 4.70 -0.82
C LYS A 188 3.20 4.28 0.02
N ARG A 189 4.31 3.88 -0.62
CA ARG A 189 5.55 3.51 0.09
C ARG A 189 6.14 4.67 0.90
N TYR A 190 6.08 5.88 0.35
CA TYR A 190 6.54 7.08 1.05
C TYR A 190 5.63 7.38 2.24
N ARG A 191 4.31 7.31 2.07
CA ARG A 191 3.33 7.57 3.12
C ARG A 191 3.39 6.55 4.27
N GLU A 192 3.73 5.30 4.00
CA GLU A 192 3.95 4.29 5.05
C GLU A 192 5.06 4.71 6.02
N ILE A 193 6.11 5.36 5.51
CA ILE A 193 7.29 5.77 6.29
C ILE A 193 7.11 7.19 6.84
N LEU A 194 6.75 8.13 5.97
CA LEU A 194 6.67 9.56 6.26
C LEU A 194 5.34 9.96 6.90
N LYS A 195 4.32 9.09 6.84
CA LYS A 195 2.97 9.36 7.33
C LYS A 195 2.41 10.66 6.74
N GLU A 196 2.12 11.65 7.58
CA GLU A 196 1.54 12.93 7.17
C GLU A 196 2.55 13.84 6.46
N ASP A 197 3.86 13.68 6.72
CA ASP A 197 4.92 14.45 6.05
C ASP A 197 5.02 14.17 4.55
N ALA A 198 4.44 13.07 4.06
CA ALA A 198 4.32 12.79 2.63
C ALA A 198 3.32 13.75 1.92
N GLY A 199 2.50 14.49 2.66
CA GLY A 199 1.44 15.32 2.12
C GLY A 199 0.36 14.53 1.38
N SER A 200 -0.38 15.20 0.50
CA SER A 200 -1.30 14.54 -0.43
C SER A 200 -0.57 13.93 -1.63
N LEU A 201 -1.24 13.07 -2.40
CA LEU A 201 -0.68 12.57 -3.67
C LEU A 201 -0.40 13.72 -4.67
N ALA A 202 -1.19 14.78 -4.62
CA ALA A 202 -0.99 15.97 -5.45
C ALA A 202 0.29 16.72 -5.04
N ASP A 203 0.50 16.95 -3.73
CA ASP A 203 1.72 17.57 -3.19
C ASP A 203 2.95 16.72 -3.53
N PHE A 204 2.85 15.40 -3.37
CA PHE A 204 3.92 14.46 -3.72
C PHE A 204 4.34 14.55 -5.19
N ARG A 205 3.36 14.64 -6.12
CA ARG A 205 3.63 14.84 -7.54
C ARG A 205 4.20 16.22 -7.83
N GLN A 206 3.67 17.23 -7.17
CA GLN A 206 4.18 18.60 -7.31
C GLN A 206 5.67 18.67 -6.93
N MET A 207 6.04 18.11 -5.78
CA MET A 207 7.44 17.99 -5.36
C MET A 207 8.27 17.20 -6.36
N LYS A 208 7.77 16.01 -6.76
CA LYS A 208 8.52 15.11 -7.64
C LYS A 208 8.86 15.70 -9.03
N TYR A 209 7.94 16.44 -9.62
CA TYR A 209 8.05 16.89 -11.01
C TYR A 209 8.37 18.37 -11.16
N ASN A 210 8.03 19.19 -10.18
CA ASN A 210 8.11 20.64 -10.30
C ASN A 210 8.97 21.33 -9.24
N ASP A 211 9.42 20.59 -8.22
CA ASP A 211 10.24 21.12 -7.12
C ASP A 211 11.37 20.15 -6.77
N PRO A 212 12.48 20.15 -7.54
CA PRO A 212 13.58 19.23 -7.34
C PRO A 212 14.20 19.30 -5.94
N GLU A 213 14.25 20.48 -5.34
CA GLU A 213 14.86 20.68 -4.00
C GLU A 213 14.02 19.98 -2.93
N LYS A 214 12.70 20.20 -2.94
CA LYS A 214 11.80 19.51 -2.01
C LYS A 214 11.74 18.01 -2.28
N TRP A 215 11.91 17.59 -3.53
CA TRP A 215 11.96 16.17 -3.85
C TRP A 215 13.19 15.49 -3.28
N GLU A 216 14.38 16.11 -3.38
CA GLU A 216 15.60 15.59 -2.75
C GLU A 216 15.49 15.58 -1.23
N GLU A 217 14.92 16.62 -0.63
CA GLU A 217 14.68 16.69 0.80
C GLU A 217 13.72 15.57 1.27
N LEU A 218 12.63 15.31 0.56
CA LEU A 218 11.68 14.25 0.88
C LEU A 218 12.33 12.86 0.80
N LYS A 219 13.22 12.66 -0.18
CA LYS A 219 14.02 11.43 -0.31
C LYS A 219 14.99 11.26 0.85
N ALA A 220 15.68 12.33 1.23
CA ALA A 220 16.63 12.32 2.34
C ALA A 220 15.93 12.04 3.67
N LEU A 221 14.78 12.69 3.92
CA LEU A 221 13.94 12.44 5.09
C LEU A 221 13.48 10.98 5.15
N LYS A 222 12.98 10.45 4.03
CA LYS A 222 12.57 9.04 3.96
C LYS A 222 13.72 8.10 4.30
N HIS A 223 14.88 8.30 3.69
CA HIS A 223 16.07 7.50 3.94
C HIS A 223 16.53 7.56 5.41
N TYR A 224 16.48 8.76 6.00
CA TYR A 224 16.80 8.95 7.41
C TYR A 224 15.88 8.14 8.33
N LEU A 225 14.56 8.20 8.10
CA LEU A 225 13.58 7.48 8.91
C LEU A 225 13.66 5.96 8.73
N GLU A 226 13.99 5.49 7.53
CA GLU A 226 14.26 4.06 7.28
C GLU A 226 15.49 3.56 8.02
N SER A 227 16.54 4.40 8.08
CA SER A 227 17.81 4.06 8.72
C SER A 227 17.78 4.23 10.25
N ASN A 228 16.80 4.98 10.77
CA ASN A 228 16.68 5.29 12.20
C ASN A 228 15.26 4.97 12.70
N PRO A 229 14.91 3.69 12.88
CA PRO A 229 13.60 3.30 13.38
C PRO A 229 13.28 3.97 14.73
N GLY A 230 12.08 4.54 14.86
CA GLY A 230 11.64 5.26 16.05
C GLY A 230 12.02 6.74 16.11
N ASN A 231 12.73 7.25 15.10
CA ASN A 231 12.91 8.68 14.92
C ASN A 231 11.75 9.32 14.17
N SER A 232 11.58 10.63 14.31
CA SER A 232 10.56 11.45 13.65
C SER A 232 11.20 12.38 12.61
N SER A 233 10.40 12.99 11.76
CA SER A 233 10.83 14.08 10.86
C SER A 233 11.46 15.23 11.63
N ARG A 234 10.97 15.51 12.83
CA ARG A 234 11.52 16.54 13.70
C ARG A 234 12.96 16.21 14.13
N ASP A 235 13.25 14.94 14.45
CA ASP A 235 14.62 14.48 14.72
C ASP A 235 15.56 14.72 13.53
N TYR A 236 15.07 14.52 12.31
CA TYR A 236 15.81 14.81 11.07
C TYR A 236 16.18 16.28 10.93
N TYR A 237 15.23 17.20 11.07
CA TYR A 237 15.49 18.64 10.93
C TYR A 237 16.37 19.18 12.06
N VAL A 238 16.15 18.74 13.30
CA VAL A 238 17.01 19.11 14.42
C VAL A 238 18.43 18.59 14.20
N GLN A 239 18.58 17.34 13.76
CA GLN A 239 19.90 16.77 13.46
C GLN A 239 20.63 17.54 12.35
N ALA A 240 19.92 17.94 11.28
CA ALA A 240 20.49 18.73 10.19
C ALA A 240 20.95 20.11 10.68
N ALA A 241 20.11 20.82 11.41
CA ALA A 241 20.44 22.15 11.95
C ALA A 241 21.61 22.10 12.95
N LEU A 242 21.67 21.10 13.82
CA LEU A 242 22.79 20.93 14.75
C LEU A 242 24.10 20.61 14.00
N LYS A 243 24.04 19.81 12.94
CA LYS A 243 25.20 19.50 12.12
C LYS A 243 25.72 20.76 11.40
N GLU A 244 24.83 21.59 10.90
CA GLU A 244 25.17 22.89 10.27
C GLU A 244 25.80 23.85 11.29
N ALA A 245 25.30 23.86 12.53
CA ALA A 245 25.90 24.61 13.65
C ALA A 245 27.23 24.04 14.17
N GLY A 246 27.73 22.95 13.58
CA GLY A 246 28.98 22.28 13.99
C GLY A 246 28.85 21.42 15.23
N ILE A 247 27.66 21.16 15.71
CA ILE A 247 27.40 20.34 16.91
C ILE A 247 27.41 18.84 16.54
N LYS A 248 28.25 18.08 17.23
CA LYS A 248 28.44 16.63 17.03
C LYS A 248 27.53 15.82 17.97
N GLY A 249 26.99 14.72 17.49
CA GLY A 249 26.17 13.77 18.24
C GLY A 249 24.90 13.38 17.46
N ILE A 250 24.21 12.35 17.93
CA ILE A 250 22.91 11.92 17.39
C ILE A 250 21.83 12.57 18.24
N ALA A 251 21.03 13.41 17.62
CA ALA A 251 19.96 14.15 18.27
C ALA A 251 18.69 13.30 18.40
N LYS A 252 18.04 13.41 19.54
CA LYS A 252 16.70 12.87 19.77
C LYS A 252 15.83 13.92 20.43
N VAL A 253 14.77 14.32 19.75
CA VAL A 253 13.78 15.24 20.25
C VAL A 253 12.81 14.48 21.16
N HIS A 254 12.45 15.07 22.30
CA HIS A 254 11.67 14.42 23.34
C HIS A 254 12.20 13.01 23.68
N PRO A 255 13.46 12.93 24.12
CA PRO A 255 14.13 11.65 24.31
C PRO A 255 13.48 10.82 25.41
N VAL A 256 13.68 9.49 25.31
CA VAL A 256 13.40 8.61 26.45
C VAL A 256 14.32 9.02 27.61
N LYS A 257 13.74 9.24 28.78
CA LYS A 257 14.47 9.63 29.99
C LYS A 257 15.11 8.38 30.58
N LEU A 258 16.42 8.45 30.83
CA LEU A 258 17.09 7.38 31.56
C LEU A 258 16.66 7.39 33.03
N ASP A 259 16.38 6.21 33.56
CA ASP A 259 16.32 6.04 35.00
C ASP A 259 17.76 6.06 35.54
N VAL A 260 18.09 7.10 36.26
CA VAL A 260 19.42 7.33 36.81
C VAL A 260 19.46 7.13 38.34
N SER A 261 18.45 6.48 38.91
CA SER A 261 18.34 6.26 40.36
C SER A 261 19.49 5.47 40.93
N ASP A 262 20.05 4.53 40.15
CA ASP A 262 21.20 3.69 40.49
C ASP A 262 22.57 4.25 39.99
N TYR A 263 22.55 5.46 39.38
CA TYR A 263 23.78 6.09 38.87
C TYR A 263 24.51 6.82 39.98
N SER A 264 25.85 6.81 39.95
CA SER A 264 26.66 7.67 40.77
C SER A 264 26.51 9.15 40.34
N TYR A 265 26.69 10.05 41.29
CA TYR A 265 26.70 11.50 41.06
C TYR A 265 28.10 12.04 41.37
N ASP A 266 28.75 12.60 40.36
CA ASP A 266 30.13 13.11 40.49
C ASP A 266 30.11 14.53 41.10
N SER A 267 29.83 14.58 42.41
CA SER A 267 29.70 15.83 43.14
C SER A 267 31.02 16.60 43.23
N GLU A 268 32.16 15.92 43.24
CA GLU A 268 33.46 16.56 43.28
C GLU A 268 33.74 17.29 41.97
N HIS A 269 33.57 16.63 40.84
CA HIS A 269 33.74 17.26 39.54
C HIS A 269 32.73 18.36 39.28
N ILE A 270 31.45 18.15 39.62
CA ILE A 270 30.35 19.09 39.31
C ILE A 270 30.48 20.35 40.19
N ASN A 271 30.67 20.19 41.49
CA ASN A 271 30.56 21.28 42.44
C ASN A 271 31.88 21.80 42.96
N ALA A 272 32.89 20.93 43.17
CA ALA A 272 34.21 21.37 43.69
C ALA A 272 35.14 21.85 42.55
N GLU A 273 35.25 21.08 41.46
CA GLU A 273 36.16 21.44 40.37
C GLU A 273 35.53 22.47 39.39
N ARG A 274 34.23 22.31 39.05
CA ARG A 274 33.54 23.13 38.07
C ARG A 274 32.69 24.25 38.67
N ALA A 275 32.41 24.19 39.95
CA ALA A 275 31.62 25.17 40.70
C ALA A 275 30.19 25.38 40.14
N HIS A 276 29.59 24.33 39.58
CA HIS A 276 28.24 24.42 38.96
C HIS A 276 27.12 24.60 40.00
N MET A 277 27.36 24.28 41.27
CA MET A 277 26.37 24.42 42.34
C MET A 277 25.04 23.72 42.11
N VAL A 278 25.06 22.58 41.39
CA VAL A 278 23.88 21.79 41.05
C VAL A 278 23.83 20.56 41.95
N GLY A 279 22.71 20.32 42.60
CA GLY A 279 22.45 19.14 43.38
C GLY A 279 21.99 17.96 42.52
N ARG A 280 22.13 16.71 43.05
CA ARG A 280 21.69 15.48 42.36
C ARG A 280 20.23 15.56 41.87
N GLY A 281 19.30 15.96 42.76
CA GLY A 281 17.87 16.07 42.38
C GLY A 281 17.60 17.11 41.29
N GLU A 282 18.42 18.13 41.20
CA GLU A 282 18.32 19.14 40.14
C GLU A 282 18.86 18.59 38.80
N ALA A 283 19.97 17.84 38.84
CA ALA A 283 20.50 17.16 37.66
C ALA A 283 19.51 16.13 37.12
N GLU A 284 18.83 15.36 37.97
CA GLU A 284 17.75 14.43 37.61
C GLU A 284 16.54 15.15 37.02
N ARG A 285 16.19 16.30 37.56
CA ARG A 285 15.12 17.16 37.00
C ARG A 285 15.46 17.64 35.60
N PHE A 286 16.69 18.06 35.32
CA PHE A 286 17.11 18.45 33.95
C PHE A 286 17.01 17.29 32.97
N ILE A 287 17.24 16.05 33.37
CA ILE A 287 16.98 14.87 32.54
C ILE A 287 15.47 14.72 32.29
N ALA A 288 14.67 14.74 33.35
CA ALA A 288 13.23 14.55 33.25
C ALA A 288 12.53 15.60 32.36
N GLU A 289 12.95 16.84 32.45
CA GLU A 289 12.39 17.98 31.71
C GLU A 289 13.06 18.26 30.36
N SER A 290 14.02 17.43 29.92
CA SER A 290 14.79 17.68 28.71
C SER A 290 13.92 17.59 27.44
N ASP A 291 14.12 18.55 26.55
CA ASP A 291 13.48 18.62 25.22
C ASP A 291 14.28 17.88 24.16
N LEU A 292 15.59 17.76 24.38
CA LEU A 292 16.55 17.14 23.47
C LEU A 292 17.59 16.30 24.24
N SER A 293 18.02 15.21 23.64
CA SER A 293 19.28 14.57 24.00
C SER A 293 20.24 14.49 22.82
N LEU A 294 21.53 14.57 23.11
CA LEU A 294 22.61 14.26 22.16
C LEU A 294 23.38 13.05 22.64
N THR A 295 23.38 12.01 21.82
CA THR A 295 24.11 10.77 22.07
C THR A 295 25.43 10.78 21.33
N ARG A 296 26.51 10.43 22.01
CA ARG A 296 27.87 10.40 21.47
C ARG A 296 28.54 9.08 21.79
N TRP A 297 29.62 8.76 21.03
CA TRP A 297 30.47 7.59 21.25
C TRP A 297 29.67 6.29 21.36
N ASN A 298 28.91 6.00 20.28
CA ASN A 298 28.09 4.79 20.15
C ASN A 298 27.15 4.52 21.35
N GLY A 299 26.57 5.59 21.92
CA GLY A 299 25.61 5.45 23.02
C GLY A 299 26.21 5.59 24.42
N ARG A 300 27.53 5.63 24.57
CA ARG A 300 28.16 5.75 25.87
C ARG A 300 27.80 7.03 26.61
N PHE A 301 27.83 8.18 25.93
CA PHE A 301 27.48 9.46 26.54
C PHE A 301 26.16 9.96 26.00
N VAL A 302 25.28 10.36 26.93
CA VAL A 302 23.99 11.01 26.61
C VAL A 302 23.92 12.34 27.35
N ASN A 303 23.84 13.42 26.59
CA ASN A 303 23.69 14.76 27.10
C ASN A 303 22.25 15.19 26.98
N TYR A 304 21.59 15.50 28.05
CA TYR A 304 20.22 15.99 28.13
C TYR A 304 20.20 17.50 28.26
N TYR A 305 19.32 18.17 27.49
CA TYR A 305 19.16 19.62 27.47
C TYR A 305 17.70 19.98 27.80
N SER A 306 17.52 20.75 28.88
CA SER A 306 16.26 21.31 29.32
C SER A 306 16.26 22.84 29.18
N LYS A 307 15.17 23.51 29.52
CA LYS A 307 15.10 24.97 29.54
C LYS A 307 16.00 25.59 30.62
N ASP A 308 16.13 24.90 31.75
CA ASP A 308 16.75 25.41 32.95
C ASP A 308 18.19 24.93 33.15
N GLY A 309 18.59 23.89 32.45
CA GLY A 309 19.95 23.33 32.61
C GLY A 309 20.22 22.17 31.69
N ALA A 310 21.41 21.60 31.82
CA ALA A 310 21.82 20.41 31.09
C ALA A 310 22.46 19.40 32.04
N THR A 311 22.33 18.11 31.72
CA THR A 311 22.93 17.00 32.45
C THR A 311 23.60 16.04 31.49
N TYR A 312 24.85 15.70 31.74
CA TYR A 312 25.66 14.79 30.93
C TYR A 312 25.88 13.48 31.67
N VAL A 313 25.50 12.39 31.03
CA VAL A 313 25.48 11.06 31.62
C VAL A 313 26.46 10.13 30.89
N ASP A 314 27.29 9.42 31.63
CA ASP A 314 28.06 8.25 31.15
C ASP A 314 27.22 6.99 31.44
N VAL A 315 26.58 6.48 30.41
CA VAL A 315 25.65 5.34 30.51
C VAL A 315 26.41 4.05 30.82
N GLU A 316 27.62 3.90 30.26
CA GLU A 316 28.45 2.71 30.43
C GLU A 316 28.93 2.58 31.89
N ASN A 317 29.35 3.68 32.47
CA ASN A 317 29.86 3.71 33.86
C ASN A 317 28.78 4.06 34.90
N LYS A 318 27.52 4.20 34.47
CA LYS A 318 26.38 4.61 35.31
C LYS A 318 26.72 5.84 36.16
N ASN A 319 27.15 6.91 35.54
CA ASN A 319 27.60 8.13 36.23
C ASN A 319 26.97 9.39 35.62
N ILE A 320 26.39 10.24 36.47
CA ILE A 320 26.05 11.63 36.14
C ILE A 320 27.33 12.45 36.28
N ARG A 321 27.97 12.73 35.13
CA ARG A 321 29.31 13.35 35.11
C ARG A 321 29.33 14.84 35.26
N THR A 322 28.34 15.52 34.66
CA THR A 322 28.29 16.97 34.63
C THR A 322 26.84 17.41 34.61
N ALA A 323 26.52 18.42 35.43
CA ALA A 323 25.24 19.10 35.39
C ALA A 323 25.48 20.59 35.65
N PHE A 324 24.81 21.45 34.92
CA PHE A 324 24.97 22.90 35.03
C PHE A 324 23.66 23.63 34.65
N THR A 325 23.50 24.81 35.22
CA THR A 325 22.30 25.63 35.05
C THR A 325 22.33 26.47 33.77
N LYS A 326 21.19 27.02 33.35
CA LYS A 326 21.07 27.92 32.19
C LYS A 326 22.05 29.10 32.24
N LYS A 327 22.45 29.56 33.43
CA LYS A 327 23.37 30.71 33.61
C LYS A 327 24.78 30.40 33.11
N GLU A 328 25.09 29.13 32.97
CA GLU A 328 26.41 28.60 32.61
C GLU A 328 26.43 28.03 31.17
N PHE A 329 25.38 28.27 30.37
CA PHE A 329 25.37 27.80 29.01
C PHE A 329 26.45 28.43 28.16
N ASP A 330 27.34 27.61 27.64
CA ASP A 330 28.36 28.00 26.68
C ASP A 330 27.77 28.28 25.30
N GLU A 331 28.55 28.79 24.36
CA GLU A 331 28.13 29.10 23.01
C GLU A 331 27.47 27.88 22.30
N ASN A 332 28.04 26.68 22.48
CA ASN A 332 27.49 25.48 21.88
C ASN A 332 26.15 25.11 22.49
N THR A 333 26.00 25.21 23.79
CA THR A 333 24.72 24.92 24.48
C THR A 333 23.66 25.97 24.11
N LEU A 334 24.04 27.24 23.93
CA LEU A 334 23.12 28.28 23.43
C LEU A 334 22.66 27.99 22.01
N LYS A 335 23.55 27.58 21.09
CA LYS A 335 23.18 27.12 19.73
C LYS A 335 22.24 25.92 19.77
N ILE A 336 22.50 24.95 20.64
CA ILE A 336 21.60 23.81 20.83
C ILE A 336 20.21 24.27 21.28
N ARG A 337 20.14 25.19 22.24
CA ARG A 337 18.88 25.76 22.72
C ARG A 337 18.12 26.49 21.61
N GLU A 338 18.79 27.28 20.80
CA GLU A 338 18.22 28.00 19.67
C GLU A 338 17.59 27.00 18.67
N VAL A 339 18.30 25.94 18.31
CA VAL A 339 17.77 24.88 17.47
C VAL A 339 16.56 24.17 18.10
N ILE A 340 16.59 23.92 19.42
CA ILE A 340 15.45 23.35 20.13
C ILE A 340 14.23 24.29 20.05
N GLU A 341 14.39 25.57 20.30
CA GLU A 341 13.32 26.56 20.25
C GLU A 341 12.74 26.68 18.83
N LYS A 342 13.61 26.66 17.81
CA LYS A 342 13.17 26.72 16.40
C LYS A 342 12.41 25.48 15.97
N TYR A 343 12.85 24.27 16.31
CA TYR A 343 12.36 23.02 15.73
C TYR A 343 11.66 22.07 16.71
N ALA A 344 12.15 21.91 17.93
CA ALA A 344 11.65 20.91 18.87
C ALA A 344 10.43 21.38 19.67
N GLY A 345 10.30 22.70 19.93
CA GLY A 345 9.21 23.29 20.71
C GLY A 345 7.87 23.48 19.97
N LYS A 346 7.83 23.25 18.66
CA LYS A 346 6.64 23.47 17.82
C LYS A 346 5.87 22.17 17.60
N ASN A 347 4.57 22.20 17.85
CA ASN A 347 3.62 21.12 17.47
C ASN A 347 3.23 21.22 15.98
N SER A 348 4.19 21.36 15.07
CA SER A 348 3.91 21.69 13.69
C SER A 348 4.36 20.61 12.71
N HIS A 349 3.55 20.44 11.66
CA HIS A 349 3.92 19.68 10.46
C HIS A 349 5.11 20.33 9.75
N VAL A 350 5.84 19.56 8.95
CA VAL A 350 6.96 20.02 8.13
C VAL A 350 6.62 21.27 7.30
N SER A 351 5.36 21.39 6.83
CA SER A 351 4.84 22.56 6.12
C SER A 351 4.87 23.86 6.94
N ASP A 352 4.84 23.78 8.27
CA ASP A 352 4.80 24.96 9.16
C ASP A 352 6.20 25.34 9.65
N ILE A 353 7.15 24.41 9.62
CA ILE A 353 8.55 24.65 9.98
C ILE A 353 9.21 25.60 8.97
N LYS A 354 8.86 25.52 7.69
CA LYS A 354 9.42 26.36 6.60
C LYS A 354 8.74 27.72 6.42
N LYS A 355 7.63 28.01 7.09
CA LYS A 355 6.99 29.35 7.07
C LYS A 355 7.58 30.33 8.09
N ALA A 356 8.62 29.90 8.81
CA ALA A 356 9.25 30.70 9.87
C ALA A 356 10.61 31.30 9.44
N ASP A 357 11.01 31.10 8.19
CA ASP A 357 12.06 31.82 7.48
C ASP A 357 11.39 32.84 6.54
#